data_2caf0ff2b5f1bef2363ff3b056f80c8b
#
_entry.id   2caf0ff2b5f1bef2363ff3b056f80c8b
#
_cell.length_a   1.000
_cell.length_b   1.000
_cell.length_c   1.000
_cell.angle_alpha   90.00
_cell.angle_beta   90.00
_cell.angle_gamma   90.00
#
_symmetry.space_group_name_H-M   'P 1'
#
loop_
_entity.id
_entity.type
_entity.pdbx_description
1 polymer ?
#
loop_
_entity_poly.entity_id
_entity_poly.type
_entity_poly.pdbx_seq_one_letter_code
_entity_poly.pdbx_strand_id
1 'polypeptide(L)'
;SKALAVARTLANSPEIRQGLMKKPEESGIQAIAQAVNKSNDFLFIVVTDMQSIRYSHPEAQRIGQPFKGDDILLALQGKENVAINRGFLAKALRVFTPIYDEHHRQIGVVSIGLELSRVTEQINNSRGSIIWSILFGVLVGLLGTWVFVKVLKRILFGLEPYEISNLFQQRQAMLHSIKEGVVAVDADGQVTLINPAARDILFSGPDSDIAQTP
;
A
#
# COMPACT_ATOMS: atom_id res chain seq x y z
N SER A 1 -14.44 -16.50 -2.01
CA SER A 1 -13.38 -17.20 -1.25
C SER A 1 -13.33 -18.68 -1.65
N LYS A 2 -12.17 -19.34 -1.52
CA LYS A 2 -11.98 -20.78 -1.82
C LYS A 2 -13.01 -21.65 -1.08
N ALA A 3 -13.27 -21.35 0.19
CA ALA A 3 -14.27 -22.08 0.98
C ALA A 3 -15.68 -22.04 0.40
N LEU A 4 -16.10 -20.89 -0.14
CA LEU A 4 -17.43 -20.78 -0.75
C LEU A 4 -17.51 -21.62 -2.04
N ALA A 5 -16.46 -21.64 -2.85
CA ALA A 5 -16.41 -22.47 -4.04
C ALA A 5 -16.52 -23.97 -3.69
N VAL A 6 -15.74 -24.42 -2.70
CA VAL A 6 -15.78 -25.81 -2.23
C VAL A 6 -17.13 -26.15 -1.58
N ALA A 7 -17.72 -25.24 -0.80
CA ALA A 7 -19.04 -25.43 -0.21
C ALA A 7 -20.13 -25.64 -1.29
N ARG A 8 -20.11 -24.83 -2.34
CA ARG A 8 -21.01 -24.96 -3.50
C ARG A 8 -20.78 -26.27 -4.26
N THR A 9 -19.53 -26.68 -4.45
CA THR A 9 -19.20 -27.96 -5.08
C THR A 9 -19.77 -29.12 -4.26
N LEU A 10 -19.56 -29.13 -2.95
CA LEU A 10 -20.12 -30.15 -2.07
C LEU A 10 -21.65 -30.12 -2.03
N ALA A 11 -22.27 -28.95 -1.98
CA ALA A 11 -23.71 -28.79 -1.99
C ALA A 11 -24.36 -29.33 -3.27
N ASN A 12 -23.64 -29.31 -4.39
CA ASN A 12 -24.10 -29.83 -5.67
C ASN A 12 -23.67 -31.30 -5.94
N SER A 13 -22.91 -31.92 -5.05
CA SER A 13 -22.43 -33.28 -5.19
C SER A 13 -23.60 -34.28 -5.07
N PRO A 14 -23.78 -35.20 -6.04
CA PRO A 14 -24.79 -36.26 -5.95
C PRO A 14 -24.61 -37.16 -4.72
N GLU A 15 -23.38 -37.41 -4.31
CA GLU A 15 -23.06 -38.28 -3.17
C GLU A 15 -23.52 -37.65 -1.86
N ILE A 16 -23.39 -36.32 -1.71
CA ILE A 16 -23.91 -35.60 -0.53
C ILE A 16 -25.45 -35.66 -0.48
N ARG A 17 -26.09 -35.43 -1.64
CA ARG A 17 -27.56 -35.49 -1.74
C ARG A 17 -28.09 -36.87 -1.38
N GLN A 18 -27.50 -37.94 -1.93
CA GLN A 18 -27.87 -39.33 -1.63
C GLN A 18 -27.57 -39.71 -0.17
N GLY A 19 -26.45 -39.19 0.37
CA GLY A 19 -26.08 -39.42 1.75
C GLY A 19 -27.06 -38.81 2.74
N LEU A 20 -27.62 -37.63 2.45
CA LEU A 20 -28.62 -36.98 3.30
C LEU A 20 -29.97 -37.73 3.36
N MET A 21 -30.22 -38.67 2.43
CA MET A 21 -31.40 -39.55 2.46
C MET A 21 -31.23 -40.77 3.36
N LYS A 22 -30.01 -40.98 3.91
CA LYS A 22 -29.68 -42.09 4.80
C LYS A 22 -29.56 -41.60 6.24
N LYS A 23 -29.36 -42.51 7.17
CA LYS A 23 -28.98 -42.11 8.56
C LYS A 23 -27.56 -41.48 8.56
N PRO A 24 -27.28 -40.55 9.46
CA PRO A 24 -25.98 -39.87 9.51
C PRO A 24 -24.76 -40.82 9.50
N GLU A 25 -24.83 -41.91 10.25
CA GLU A 25 -23.74 -42.89 10.43
C GLU A 25 -23.52 -43.77 9.18
N GLU A 26 -24.56 -43.95 8.34
CA GLU A 26 -24.55 -44.78 7.13
C GLU A 26 -24.44 -43.95 5.86
N SER A 27 -24.38 -42.63 5.97
CA SER A 27 -24.46 -41.70 4.83
C SER A 27 -23.23 -41.65 3.92
N GLY A 28 -22.07 -42.01 4.43
CA GLY A 28 -20.77 -41.82 3.76
C GLY A 28 -20.30 -40.38 3.67
N ILE A 29 -21.11 -39.40 4.12
CA ILE A 29 -20.79 -37.98 4.03
C ILE A 29 -19.56 -37.61 4.85
N GLN A 30 -19.33 -38.26 5.99
CA GLN A 30 -18.17 -38.07 6.84
C GLN A 30 -16.87 -38.36 6.08
N ALA A 31 -16.79 -39.44 5.32
CA ALA A 31 -15.59 -39.81 4.57
C ALA A 31 -15.28 -38.76 3.45
N ILE A 32 -16.32 -38.30 2.76
CA ILE A 32 -16.20 -37.26 1.73
C ILE A 32 -15.72 -35.95 2.34
N ALA A 33 -16.34 -35.53 3.45
CA ALA A 33 -15.96 -34.29 4.15
C ALA A 33 -14.50 -34.35 4.65
N GLN A 34 -14.05 -35.48 5.17
CA GLN A 34 -12.67 -35.68 5.61
C GLN A 34 -11.68 -35.65 4.46
N ALA A 35 -11.99 -36.32 3.32
CA ALA A 35 -11.13 -36.30 2.14
C ALA A 35 -10.97 -34.89 1.57
N VAL A 36 -12.07 -34.15 1.44
CA VAL A 36 -12.05 -32.75 0.96
C VAL A 36 -11.34 -31.84 1.95
N ASN A 37 -11.54 -32.04 3.26
CA ASN A 37 -10.89 -31.24 4.28
C ASN A 37 -9.37 -31.42 4.26
N LYS A 38 -8.88 -32.67 4.15
CA LYS A 38 -7.47 -33.00 4.07
C LYS A 38 -6.76 -32.32 2.88
N SER A 39 -7.48 -32.18 1.75
CA SER A 39 -6.93 -31.56 0.54
C SER A 39 -6.97 -30.03 0.55
N ASN A 40 -7.72 -29.41 1.46
CA ASN A 40 -7.98 -27.98 1.45
C ASN A 40 -7.58 -27.22 2.72
N ASP A 41 -7.17 -27.94 3.76
CA ASP A 41 -6.73 -27.38 5.05
C ASP A 41 -7.77 -26.46 5.71
N PHE A 42 -9.05 -26.85 5.66
CA PHE A 42 -10.11 -26.17 6.40
C PHE A 42 -10.13 -26.61 7.87
N LEU A 43 -10.63 -25.75 8.74
CA LEU A 43 -10.81 -26.06 10.15
C LEU A 43 -11.82 -27.21 10.34
N PHE A 44 -12.92 -27.16 9.59
CA PHE A 44 -13.94 -28.20 9.55
C PHE A 44 -14.81 -28.11 8.29
N ILE A 45 -15.40 -29.22 7.93
CA ILE A 45 -16.53 -29.34 7.00
C ILE A 45 -17.65 -30.06 7.71
N VAL A 46 -18.76 -29.40 7.87
CA VAL A 46 -19.97 -29.95 8.52
C VAL A 46 -21.11 -29.90 7.53
N VAL A 47 -21.76 -31.05 7.32
CA VAL A 47 -23.00 -31.17 6.56
C VAL A 47 -24.14 -31.48 7.54
N THR A 48 -25.25 -30.78 7.38
CA THR A 48 -26.44 -30.97 8.20
C THR A 48 -27.68 -31.17 7.33
N ASP A 49 -28.70 -31.85 7.88
CA ASP A 49 -30.03 -31.85 7.30
C ASP A 49 -30.83 -30.58 7.66
N MET A 50 -32.10 -30.53 7.28
CA MET A 50 -33.02 -29.42 7.59
C MET A 50 -33.40 -29.32 9.08
N GLN A 51 -33.16 -30.35 9.86
CA GLN A 51 -33.32 -30.38 11.32
C GLN A 51 -32.01 -30.02 12.03
N SER A 52 -31.00 -29.57 11.27
CA SER A 52 -29.65 -29.25 11.78
C SER A 52 -28.91 -30.43 12.37
N ILE A 53 -29.26 -31.67 12.06
CA ILE A 53 -28.54 -32.87 12.51
C ILE A 53 -27.25 -33.00 11.68
N ARG A 54 -26.13 -33.23 12.34
CA ARG A 54 -24.81 -33.33 11.68
C ARG A 54 -24.60 -34.67 11.02
N TYR A 55 -24.21 -34.65 9.76
CA TYR A 55 -23.79 -35.81 8.96
C TYR A 55 -22.26 -35.88 8.82
N SER A 56 -21.56 -34.79 9.08
CA SER A 56 -20.11 -34.77 9.19
C SER A 56 -19.63 -33.80 10.27
N HIS A 57 -18.50 -34.13 10.91
CA HIS A 57 -17.85 -33.27 11.89
C HIS A 57 -16.40 -33.77 12.09
N PRO A 58 -15.42 -32.89 12.41
CA PRO A 58 -14.05 -33.31 12.78
C PRO A 58 -14.04 -34.32 13.94
N GLU A 59 -14.85 -34.11 14.94
CA GLU A 59 -15.07 -35.06 16.04
C GLU A 59 -16.23 -36.00 15.69
N ALA A 60 -15.93 -37.24 15.33
CA ALA A 60 -16.92 -38.22 14.88
C ALA A 60 -18.07 -38.44 15.89
N GLN A 61 -17.83 -38.26 17.19
CA GLN A 61 -18.84 -38.40 18.26
C GLN A 61 -19.97 -37.38 18.15
N ARG A 62 -19.80 -36.32 17.39
CA ARG A 62 -20.83 -35.28 17.18
C ARG A 62 -21.73 -35.53 15.98
N ILE A 63 -21.49 -36.56 15.20
CA ILE A 63 -22.38 -36.99 14.12
C ILE A 63 -23.69 -37.47 14.74
N GLY A 64 -24.80 -37.18 14.10
CA GLY A 64 -26.16 -37.46 14.64
C GLY A 64 -26.65 -36.48 15.71
N GLN A 65 -25.80 -35.54 16.14
CA GLN A 65 -26.18 -34.50 17.11
C GLN A 65 -26.58 -33.19 16.43
N PRO A 66 -27.48 -32.40 17.03
CA PRO A 66 -27.88 -31.12 16.45
C PRO A 66 -26.74 -30.11 16.42
N PHE A 67 -26.66 -29.33 15.35
CA PHE A 67 -25.73 -28.20 15.21
C PHE A 67 -26.11 -27.12 16.24
N LYS A 68 -25.12 -26.62 16.97
CA LYS A 68 -25.32 -25.55 17.94
C LYS A 68 -24.77 -24.25 17.38
N GLY A 69 -25.63 -23.29 17.09
CA GLY A 69 -25.26 -21.95 16.60
C GLY A 69 -26.38 -21.35 15.75
N ASP A 70 -26.64 -20.06 15.94
CA ASP A 70 -27.73 -19.35 15.22
C ASP A 70 -27.27 -18.92 13.81
N ASP A 71 -25.99 -19.04 13.52
CA ASP A 71 -25.35 -18.66 12.24
C ASP A 71 -25.78 -19.55 11.05
N ILE A 72 -26.34 -20.75 11.33
CA ILE A 72 -26.92 -21.64 10.30
C ILE A 72 -28.33 -21.22 9.85
N LEU A 73 -29.03 -20.42 10.62
CA LEU A 73 -30.45 -20.11 10.39
C LEU A 73 -30.74 -19.49 9.02
N LEU A 74 -29.88 -18.59 8.55
CA LEU A 74 -30.03 -17.99 7.22
C LEU A 74 -29.88 -19.02 6.10
N ALA A 75 -28.96 -19.97 6.28
CA ALA A 75 -28.74 -21.02 5.30
C ALA A 75 -29.88 -22.05 5.29
N LEU A 76 -30.53 -22.32 6.43
CA LEU A 76 -31.77 -23.13 6.48
C LEU A 76 -32.95 -22.45 5.77
N GLN A 77 -32.90 -21.13 5.58
CA GLN A 77 -33.88 -20.37 4.80
C GLN A 77 -33.48 -20.24 3.30
N GLY A 78 -32.52 -21.02 2.85
CA GLY A 78 -32.07 -21.02 1.44
C GLY A 78 -31.13 -19.90 1.06
N LYS A 79 -30.58 -19.13 2.02
CA LYS A 79 -29.65 -18.02 1.75
C LYS A 79 -28.22 -18.41 2.09
N GLU A 80 -27.30 -18.28 1.17
CA GLU A 80 -25.88 -18.39 1.51
C GLU A 80 -25.52 -17.35 2.56
N ASN A 81 -24.75 -17.76 3.57
CA ASN A 81 -24.33 -16.90 4.65
C ASN A 81 -22.83 -17.07 4.95
N VAL A 82 -22.19 -15.96 5.33
CA VAL A 82 -20.81 -15.94 5.82
C VAL A 82 -20.83 -15.29 7.19
N ALA A 83 -20.51 -16.06 8.21
CA ALA A 83 -20.48 -15.60 9.59
C ALA A 83 -19.08 -15.68 10.18
N ILE A 84 -18.72 -14.66 10.96
CA ILE A 84 -17.51 -14.69 11.80
C ILE A 84 -17.97 -15.03 13.22
N ASN A 85 -17.68 -16.22 13.67
CA ASN A 85 -18.06 -16.63 15.02
C ASN A 85 -16.81 -16.98 15.85
N ARG A 86 -16.86 -16.63 17.14
CA ARG A 86 -15.91 -17.11 18.13
C ARG A 86 -16.39 -18.51 18.57
N GLY A 87 -15.98 -19.53 17.80
CA GLY A 87 -16.21 -20.91 18.21
C GLY A 87 -15.34 -21.32 19.40
N PHE A 88 -15.63 -22.47 19.96
CA PHE A 88 -14.92 -23.03 21.13
C PHE A 88 -13.40 -23.25 20.87
N LEU A 89 -12.96 -23.35 19.62
CA LEU A 89 -11.55 -23.66 19.24
C LEU A 89 -10.77 -22.46 18.69
N ALA A 90 -11.41 -21.51 18.01
CA ALA A 90 -10.77 -20.30 17.46
C ALA A 90 -11.81 -19.34 16.87
N LYS A 91 -11.39 -18.10 16.54
CA LYS A 91 -12.17 -17.23 15.64
C LYS A 91 -12.17 -17.88 14.25
N ALA A 92 -13.32 -18.40 13.83
CA ALA A 92 -13.49 -19.04 12.54
C ALA A 92 -14.41 -18.21 11.64
N LEU A 93 -14.00 -18.04 10.40
CA LEU A 93 -14.89 -17.61 9.33
C LEU A 93 -15.66 -18.84 8.86
N ARG A 94 -16.98 -18.81 9.01
CA ARG A 94 -17.87 -19.90 8.62
C ARG A 94 -18.64 -19.50 7.37
N VAL A 95 -18.63 -20.36 6.38
CA VAL A 95 -19.41 -20.22 5.15
C VAL A 95 -20.50 -21.28 5.18
N PHE A 96 -21.73 -20.87 4.92
CA PHE A 96 -22.89 -21.75 4.87
C PHE A 96 -23.51 -21.71 3.49
N THR A 97 -23.72 -22.88 2.89
CA THR A 97 -24.31 -23.03 1.54
C THR A 97 -25.46 -24.04 1.62
N PRO A 98 -26.68 -23.69 1.22
CA PRO A 98 -27.81 -24.60 1.19
C PRO A 98 -27.63 -25.71 0.16
N ILE A 99 -28.13 -26.92 0.47
CA ILE A 99 -28.14 -28.09 -0.41
C ILE A 99 -29.56 -28.29 -0.92
N TYR A 100 -29.69 -28.44 -2.23
CA TYR A 100 -30.97 -28.68 -2.89
C TYR A 100 -31.02 -30.06 -3.57
N ASP A 101 -32.18 -30.69 -3.56
CA ASP A 101 -32.43 -31.90 -4.31
C ASP A 101 -32.67 -31.61 -5.83
N GLU A 102 -32.95 -32.64 -6.59
CA GLU A 102 -33.24 -32.52 -8.04
C GLU A 102 -34.52 -31.73 -8.33
N HIS A 103 -35.41 -31.60 -7.34
CA HIS A 103 -36.68 -30.87 -7.43
C HIS A 103 -36.56 -29.44 -6.85
N HIS A 104 -35.34 -28.93 -6.65
CA HIS A 104 -35.06 -27.62 -6.03
C HIS A 104 -35.62 -27.46 -4.60
N ARG A 105 -35.87 -28.54 -3.88
CA ARG A 105 -36.25 -28.50 -2.46
C ARG A 105 -34.97 -28.53 -1.63
N GLN A 106 -34.86 -27.64 -0.68
CA GLN A 106 -33.72 -27.64 0.23
C GLN A 106 -33.75 -28.86 1.14
N ILE A 107 -32.66 -29.60 1.21
CA ILE A 107 -32.53 -30.84 2.00
C ILE A 107 -31.44 -30.75 3.07
N GLY A 108 -30.64 -29.71 3.07
CA GLY A 108 -29.61 -29.56 4.08
C GLY A 108 -28.75 -28.32 3.88
N VAL A 109 -27.64 -28.24 4.61
CA VAL A 109 -26.67 -27.14 4.58
C VAL A 109 -25.25 -27.69 4.68
N VAL A 110 -24.33 -27.18 3.87
CA VAL A 110 -22.87 -27.36 4.03
C VAL A 110 -22.33 -26.17 4.78
N SER A 111 -21.56 -26.40 5.84
CA SER A 111 -20.81 -25.40 6.59
C SER A 111 -19.32 -25.69 6.51
N ILE A 112 -18.52 -24.71 6.08
CA ILE A 112 -17.05 -24.79 6.03
C ILE A 112 -16.49 -23.72 6.94
N GLY A 113 -15.60 -24.13 7.86
CA GLY A 113 -14.88 -23.25 8.76
C GLY A 113 -13.45 -23.01 8.29
N LEU A 114 -13.04 -21.74 8.28
CA LEU A 114 -11.66 -21.29 8.05
C LEU A 114 -11.11 -20.70 9.35
N GLU A 115 -9.90 -21.03 9.70
CA GLU A 115 -9.20 -20.42 10.82
C GLU A 115 -8.76 -18.99 10.47
N LEU A 116 -9.26 -18.02 11.23
CA LEU A 116 -8.97 -16.60 10.96
C LEU A 116 -7.51 -16.23 11.31
N SER A 117 -6.88 -16.95 12.23
CA SER A 117 -5.51 -16.74 12.64
C SER A 117 -4.52 -16.96 11.49
N ARG A 118 -4.73 -17.98 10.68
CA ARG A 118 -3.87 -18.27 9.51
C ARG A 118 -3.99 -17.20 8.41
N VAL A 119 -5.17 -16.62 8.24
CA VAL A 119 -5.37 -15.51 7.28
C VAL A 119 -4.65 -14.25 7.75
N THR A 120 -4.59 -14.01 9.06
CA THR A 120 -3.94 -12.83 9.64
C THR A 120 -2.41 -12.95 9.61
N GLU A 121 -1.84 -14.15 9.79
CA GLU A 121 -0.40 -14.39 9.70
C GLU A 121 0.14 -14.19 8.28
N GLN A 122 -0.58 -14.64 7.26
CA GLN A 122 -0.19 -14.39 5.85
C GLN A 122 -0.19 -12.91 5.49
N ILE A 123 -1.12 -12.14 6.03
CA ILE A 123 -1.20 -10.69 5.80
C ILE A 123 -0.08 -9.96 6.56
N ASN A 124 0.25 -10.38 7.78
CA ASN A 124 1.31 -9.77 8.58
C ASN A 124 2.72 -10.00 8.00
N ASN A 125 3.00 -11.19 7.49
CA ASN A 125 4.29 -11.47 6.84
C ASN A 125 4.50 -10.65 5.56
N SER A 126 3.42 -10.39 4.81
CA SER A 126 3.48 -9.54 3.60
C SER A 126 3.70 -8.06 3.94
N ARG A 127 3.17 -7.56 5.05
CA ARG A 127 3.34 -6.16 5.47
C ARG A 127 4.79 -5.81 5.82
N GLY A 128 5.51 -6.71 6.48
CA GLY A 128 6.93 -6.51 6.79
C GLY A 128 7.77 -6.35 5.52
N SER A 129 7.59 -7.20 4.54
CA SER A 129 8.32 -7.14 3.26
C SER A 129 8.03 -5.85 2.48
N ILE A 130 6.78 -5.39 2.47
CA ILE A 130 6.39 -4.13 1.79
C ILE A 130 7.05 -2.91 2.46
N ILE A 131 7.05 -2.84 3.79
CA ILE A 131 7.66 -1.74 4.53
C ILE A 131 9.16 -1.68 4.27
N TRP A 132 9.85 -2.81 4.30
CA TRP A 132 11.28 -2.89 4.00
C TRP A 132 11.60 -2.48 2.56
N SER A 133 10.76 -2.86 1.59
CA SER A 133 10.92 -2.47 0.18
C SER A 133 10.76 -0.96 -0.01
N ILE A 134 9.78 -0.35 0.66
CA ILE A 134 9.57 1.11 0.62
C ILE A 134 10.74 1.83 1.28
N LEU A 135 11.18 1.38 2.45
CA LEU A 135 12.31 1.99 3.16
C LEU A 135 13.59 1.93 2.32
N PHE A 136 13.86 0.80 1.69
CA PHE A 136 15.00 0.62 0.78
C PHE A 136 14.89 1.54 -0.44
N GLY A 137 13.72 1.66 -1.06
CA GLY A 137 13.48 2.57 -2.18
C GLY A 137 13.72 4.03 -1.82
N VAL A 138 13.24 4.48 -0.64
CA VAL A 138 13.47 5.83 -0.13
C VAL A 138 14.96 6.06 0.14
N LEU A 139 15.66 5.11 0.74
CA LEU A 139 17.10 5.21 1.01
C LEU A 139 17.92 5.38 -0.28
N VAL A 140 17.62 4.54 -1.29
CA VAL A 140 18.28 4.62 -2.61
C VAL A 140 17.98 5.95 -3.30
N GLY A 141 16.73 6.43 -3.22
CA GLY A 141 16.31 7.72 -3.75
C GLY A 141 17.06 8.90 -3.11
N LEU A 142 17.20 8.90 -1.79
CA LEU A 142 17.94 9.94 -1.06
C LEU A 142 19.44 9.92 -1.39
N LEU A 143 20.04 8.74 -1.44
CA LEU A 143 21.44 8.56 -1.85
C LEU A 143 21.67 9.04 -3.29
N GLY A 144 20.79 8.65 -4.22
CA GLY A 144 20.84 9.09 -5.62
C GLY A 144 20.74 10.61 -5.75
N THR A 145 19.79 11.22 -5.04
CA THR A 145 19.61 12.68 -4.99
C THR A 145 20.86 13.38 -4.43
N TRP A 146 21.42 12.85 -3.35
CA TRP A 146 22.62 13.42 -2.73
C TRP A 146 23.85 13.36 -3.66
N VAL A 147 24.07 12.21 -4.32
CA VAL A 147 25.13 12.05 -5.32
C VAL A 147 24.91 13.00 -6.51
N PHE A 148 23.68 13.07 -7.02
CA PHE A 148 23.31 13.95 -8.13
C PHE A 148 23.59 15.42 -7.79
N VAL A 149 23.18 15.89 -6.61
CA VAL A 149 23.45 17.27 -6.16
C VAL A 149 24.95 17.52 -6.03
N LYS A 150 25.74 16.56 -5.51
CA LYS A 150 27.19 16.68 -5.44
C LYS A 150 27.85 16.77 -6.83
N VAL A 151 27.41 15.92 -7.75
CA VAL A 151 27.92 15.94 -9.14
C VAL A 151 27.52 17.24 -9.83
N LEU A 152 26.27 17.67 -9.68
CA LEU A 152 25.79 18.94 -10.25
C LEU A 152 26.58 20.15 -9.69
N LYS A 153 26.81 20.20 -8.38
CA LYS A 153 27.67 21.21 -7.76
C LYS A 153 29.08 21.18 -8.32
N ARG A 154 29.64 20.00 -8.57
CA ARG A 154 31.00 19.86 -9.13
C ARG A 154 31.08 20.32 -10.59
N ILE A 155 30.02 20.11 -11.36
CA ILE A 155 30.01 20.49 -12.80
C ILE A 155 29.61 21.95 -13.01
N LEU A 156 28.61 22.46 -12.31
CA LEU A 156 28.13 23.85 -12.46
C LEU A 156 28.90 24.86 -11.60
N PHE A 157 29.40 24.44 -10.43
CA PHE A 157 30.07 25.32 -9.47
C PHE A 157 31.50 24.87 -9.18
N GLY A 158 32.27 24.54 -10.26
CA GLY A 158 33.72 24.52 -10.18
C GLY A 158 34.31 25.91 -9.87
N LEU A 159 33.47 26.93 -9.88
CA LEU A 159 33.75 28.30 -9.42
C LEU A 159 32.91 28.53 -8.14
N GLU A 160 33.54 28.59 -6.99
CA GLU A 160 32.88 29.01 -5.76
C GLU A 160 32.27 30.41 -5.97
N PRO A 161 31.05 30.68 -5.45
CA PRO A 161 30.43 32.02 -5.53
C PRO A 161 31.33 33.13 -5.00
N TYR A 162 32.31 32.75 -4.19
CA TYR A 162 33.33 33.63 -3.62
C TYR A 162 34.33 34.13 -4.65
N GLU A 163 34.68 33.33 -5.66
CA GLU A 163 35.64 33.74 -6.71
C GLU A 163 35.03 34.76 -7.70
N ILE A 164 33.71 34.64 -7.99
CA ILE A 164 33.03 35.62 -8.86
C ILE A 164 32.92 36.97 -8.15
N SER A 165 32.69 36.99 -6.85
CA SER A 165 32.65 38.21 -6.02
C SER A 165 34.04 38.88 -5.96
N ASN A 166 35.10 38.10 -5.83
CA ASN A 166 36.48 38.63 -5.79
C ASN A 166 36.92 39.20 -7.12
N LEU A 167 36.56 38.60 -8.25
CA LEU A 167 36.87 39.13 -9.58
C LEU A 167 36.18 40.48 -9.85
N PHE A 168 34.94 40.65 -9.41
CA PHE A 168 34.23 41.93 -9.51
C PHE A 168 34.87 43.01 -8.62
N GLN A 169 35.19 42.66 -7.37
CA GLN A 169 35.86 43.60 -6.43
C GLN A 169 37.26 43.97 -6.91
N GLN A 170 38.04 43.04 -7.47
CA GLN A 170 39.35 43.31 -8.00
C GLN A 170 39.32 44.25 -9.21
N ARG A 171 38.35 44.08 -10.13
CA ARG A 171 38.16 45.02 -11.26
C ARG A 171 37.75 46.41 -10.77
N GLN A 172 36.86 46.51 -9.80
CA GLN A 172 36.45 47.80 -9.23
C GLN A 172 37.61 48.48 -8.48
N ALA A 173 38.42 47.72 -7.73
CA ALA A 173 39.58 48.24 -7.04
C ALA A 173 40.67 48.74 -8.00
N MET A 174 40.90 48.06 -9.14
CA MET A 174 41.84 48.53 -10.17
C MET A 174 41.36 49.82 -10.80
N LEU A 175 40.10 49.99 -11.12
CA LEU A 175 39.56 51.23 -11.69
C LEU A 175 39.60 52.40 -10.69
N HIS A 176 39.52 52.13 -9.38
CA HIS A 176 39.62 53.15 -8.33
C HIS A 176 41.06 53.55 -8.00
N SER A 177 42.07 52.71 -8.30
CA SER A 177 43.49 53.00 -8.01
C SER A 177 44.19 53.77 -9.13
N ILE A 178 43.55 53.91 -10.29
CA ILE A 178 44.10 54.71 -11.39
C ILE A 178 43.84 56.18 -11.09
N LYS A 179 44.91 56.96 -10.86
CA LYS A 179 44.86 58.42 -10.63
C LYS A 179 44.53 59.20 -11.89
N GLU A 180 44.52 58.53 -13.03
CA GLU A 180 44.20 59.13 -14.34
C GLU A 180 42.65 58.99 -14.56
N GLY A 181 42.09 60.06 -15.16
CA GLY A 181 40.65 60.06 -15.48
C GLY A 181 40.37 59.12 -16.67
N VAL A 182 39.60 58.09 -16.46
CA VAL A 182 39.17 57.13 -17.48
C VAL A 182 37.67 57.32 -17.77
N VAL A 183 37.34 57.55 -19.02
CA VAL A 183 35.96 57.64 -19.55
C VAL A 183 35.84 56.64 -20.68
N ALA A 184 34.86 55.74 -20.61
CA ALA A 184 34.53 54.85 -21.71
C ALA A 184 33.21 55.33 -22.37
N VAL A 185 33.19 55.32 -23.68
CA VAL A 185 32.03 55.67 -24.51
C VAL A 185 31.68 54.50 -25.41
N ASP A 186 30.40 54.32 -25.72
CA ASP A 186 29.94 53.34 -26.69
C ASP A 186 30.05 53.84 -28.13
N ALA A 187 29.63 53.01 -29.10
CA ALA A 187 29.69 53.35 -30.52
C ALA A 187 28.77 54.53 -30.91
N ASP A 188 27.80 54.85 -30.07
CA ASP A 188 26.84 55.95 -30.26
C ASP A 188 27.25 57.23 -29.54
N GLY A 189 28.47 57.20 -28.91
CA GLY A 189 29.04 58.37 -28.21
C GLY A 189 28.50 58.59 -26.81
N GLN A 190 27.75 57.62 -26.24
CA GLN A 190 27.24 57.70 -24.87
C GLN A 190 28.28 57.23 -23.87
N VAL A 191 28.42 57.94 -22.75
CA VAL A 191 29.35 57.56 -21.69
C VAL A 191 28.84 56.35 -20.95
N THR A 192 29.55 55.23 -21.04
CA THR A 192 29.18 53.96 -20.40
C THR A 192 29.91 53.74 -19.08
N LEU A 193 31.08 54.37 -18.87
CA LEU A 193 31.82 54.26 -17.62
C LEU A 193 32.66 55.55 -17.41
N ILE A 194 32.65 56.04 -16.16
CA ILE A 194 33.51 57.14 -15.73
C ILE A 194 34.09 56.76 -14.35
N ASN A 195 35.42 56.79 -14.22
CA ASN A 195 36.06 56.54 -12.94
C ASN A 195 36.04 57.79 -12.03
N PRO A 196 36.22 57.65 -10.69
CA PRO A 196 36.19 58.78 -9.78
C PRO A 196 37.20 59.89 -10.15
N ALA A 197 38.40 59.54 -10.57
CA ALA A 197 39.40 60.52 -10.95
C ALA A 197 38.97 61.38 -12.17
N ALA A 198 38.31 60.77 -13.19
CA ALA A 198 37.72 61.50 -14.30
C ALA A 198 36.59 62.41 -13.86
N ARG A 199 35.78 61.94 -12.90
CA ARG A 199 34.69 62.73 -12.36
C ARG A 199 35.20 63.96 -11.61
N ASP A 200 36.23 63.79 -10.80
CA ASP A 200 36.88 64.90 -10.09
C ASP A 200 37.50 65.90 -11.03
N ILE A 201 38.19 65.44 -12.10
CA ILE A 201 38.80 66.34 -13.13
C ILE A 201 37.71 67.08 -13.91
N LEU A 202 36.62 66.42 -14.31
CA LEU A 202 35.59 66.99 -15.17
C LEU A 202 34.57 67.88 -14.40
N PHE A 203 34.34 67.59 -13.14
CA PHE A 203 33.32 68.24 -12.33
C PHE A 203 33.84 69.05 -11.13
N SER A 204 35.14 69.01 -10.83
CA SER A 204 35.79 69.84 -9.81
C SER A 204 36.46 71.07 -10.45
N GLY A 205 35.87 71.65 -11.53
CA GLY A 205 36.32 72.92 -12.10
C GLY A 205 35.99 74.10 -11.19
N PRO A 206 36.65 75.26 -11.30
CA PRO A 206 36.54 76.38 -10.37
C PRO A 206 35.19 77.13 -10.37
N ASP A 207 34.15 76.58 -11.03
CA ASP A 207 32.79 77.18 -11.08
C ASP A 207 31.74 76.55 -10.14
N SER A 208 32.11 75.66 -9.22
CA SER A 208 31.17 75.04 -8.30
C SER A 208 30.83 75.92 -7.07
N ASP A 209 31.40 77.10 -6.94
CA ASP A 209 31.16 77.96 -5.74
C ASP A 209 30.05 79.02 -5.89
N ILE A 210 29.25 78.99 -6.99
CA ILE A 210 28.24 80.03 -7.21
C ILE A 210 26.79 79.52 -6.89
N ALA A 211 26.60 78.30 -6.39
CA ALA A 211 25.26 77.79 -6.08
C ALA A 211 24.95 77.58 -4.58
N GLN A 212 25.63 78.34 -3.68
CA GLN A 212 25.24 78.42 -2.25
C GLN A 212 25.32 79.83 -1.72
N THR A 213 24.36 80.68 -2.03
CA THR A 213 23.94 81.84 -1.23
C THR A 213 22.53 82.30 -1.64
N PRO A 214 21.69 82.81 -0.71
CA PRO A 214 20.80 82.18 0.25
C PRO A 214 19.36 82.03 -0.24
#